data_ce8c2a6bdfc745e5429656b18355432d
#
_entry.id   ce8c2a6bdfc745e5429656b18355432d
#
_cell.length_a   1.000
_cell.length_b   1.000
_cell.length_c   1.000
_cell.angle_alpha   90.00
_cell.angle_beta   90.00
_cell.angle_gamma   90.00
#
_symmetry.space_group_name_H-M   'P 1'
#
loop_
_entity.id
_entity.type
_entity.pdbx_description
1 polymer ?
#
loop_
_entity_poly.entity_id
_entity_poly.type
_entity_poly.pdbx_seq_one_letter_code
_entity_poly.pdbx_strand_id
1 'polypeptide(L)'
;RIYHSIDGQNWELVVDKSDNDKDVPHDYIELREPLKTRYLKIVNEHVPSGNFAMSGFRIFGNGLGEAPAAVKNLKVERSKADKRNAMITWEPVKEAYAYNIYYGIAPDKLYNSITVLGDTMYDFRGLDKDTDYYFSIEALGESGRSPMSKVLRR
;
A
#
# COMPACT_ATOMS: atom_id res chain seq x y z
N ARG A 1 4.84 -14.89 -20.63
CA ARG A 1 6.15 -14.23 -20.51
C ARG A 1 6.05 -13.00 -19.63
N ILE A 2 7.12 -12.72 -18.88
CA ILE A 2 7.25 -11.49 -18.11
C ILE A 2 8.51 -10.78 -18.59
N TYR A 3 8.36 -9.51 -18.89
CA TYR A 3 9.43 -8.61 -19.29
C TYR A 3 9.62 -7.52 -18.27
N HIS A 4 10.82 -7.00 -18.18
CA HIS A 4 11.13 -5.81 -17.38
C HIS A 4 11.66 -4.68 -18.24
N SER A 5 11.60 -3.46 -17.68
CA SER A 5 12.20 -2.28 -18.29
C SER A 5 12.56 -1.24 -17.22
N ILE A 6 13.60 -0.45 -17.48
CA ILE A 6 13.95 0.72 -16.66
C ILE A 6 13.30 1.99 -17.21
N ASP A 7 13.10 2.08 -18.52
CA ASP A 7 12.65 3.28 -19.24
C ASP A 7 11.22 3.17 -19.80
N GLY A 8 10.61 1.98 -19.76
CA GLY A 8 9.30 1.69 -20.32
C GLY A 8 9.29 1.55 -21.86
N GLN A 9 10.45 1.61 -22.50
CA GLN A 9 10.60 1.50 -23.96
C GLN A 9 11.37 0.25 -24.35
N ASN A 10 12.50 0.02 -23.71
CA ASN A 10 13.35 -1.15 -23.94
C ASN A 10 12.97 -2.27 -22.95
N TRP A 11 12.60 -3.43 -23.49
CA TRP A 11 12.07 -4.55 -22.71
C TRP A 11 12.95 -5.77 -22.83
N GLU A 12 13.34 -6.36 -21.71
CA GLU A 12 14.10 -7.58 -21.61
C GLU A 12 13.25 -8.68 -20.99
N LEU A 13 13.41 -9.91 -21.49
CA LEU A 13 12.68 -11.08 -21.01
C LEU A 13 13.27 -11.52 -19.66
N VAL A 14 12.40 -11.67 -18.65
CA VAL A 14 12.77 -12.13 -17.29
C VAL A 14 12.29 -13.55 -17.07
N VAL A 15 11.08 -13.85 -17.47
CA VAL A 15 10.47 -15.18 -17.27
C VAL A 15 9.81 -15.61 -18.59
N ASP A 16 10.19 -16.80 -19.02
CA ASP A 16 9.52 -17.50 -20.13
C ASP A 16 8.80 -18.74 -19.59
N LYS A 17 7.50 -18.75 -19.72
CA LYS A 17 6.61 -19.89 -19.46
C LYS A 17 5.68 -20.13 -20.66
N SER A 18 6.14 -19.80 -21.86
CA SER A 18 5.35 -19.92 -23.09
C SER A 18 5.05 -21.36 -23.49
N ASP A 19 5.74 -22.31 -22.90
CA ASP A 19 5.50 -23.75 -23.04
C ASP A 19 4.47 -24.31 -22.05
N ASN A 20 3.96 -23.46 -21.12
CA ASN A 20 2.93 -23.91 -20.19
C ASN A 20 1.57 -24.01 -20.89
N ASP A 21 1.06 -25.21 -21.00
CA ASP A 21 -0.22 -25.56 -21.60
C ASP A 21 -1.32 -25.90 -20.56
N LYS A 22 -1.03 -25.72 -19.28
CA LYS A 22 -1.92 -26.07 -18.16
C LYS A 22 -2.42 -24.83 -17.43
N ASP A 23 -3.65 -24.93 -16.94
CA ASP A 23 -4.18 -23.93 -16.02
C ASP A 23 -3.39 -23.91 -14.72
N VAL A 24 -2.94 -22.71 -14.35
CA VAL A 24 -2.22 -22.45 -13.09
C VAL A 24 -3.01 -21.41 -12.30
N PRO A 25 -3.91 -21.82 -11.41
CA PRO A 25 -4.73 -20.88 -10.63
C PRO A 25 -3.91 -20.01 -9.69
N HIS A 26 -2.75 -20.49 -9.24
CA HIS A 26 -1.79 -19.75 -8.44
C HIS A 26 -0.39 -20.04 -8.94
N ASP A 27 0.32 -19.01 -9.34
CA ASP A 27 1.70 -19.11 -9.80
C ASP A 27 2.61 -18.25 -8.92
N TYR A 28 3.73 -18.82 -8.49
CA TYR A 28 4.77 -18.13 -7.74
C TYR A 28 6.08 -18.21 -8.50
N ILE A 29 6.64 -17.05 -8.80
CA ILE A 29 7.88 -16.92 -9.55
C ILE A 29 8.93 -16.31 -8.65
N GLU A 30 9.97 -17.05 -8.37
CA GLU A 30 11.15 -16.59 -7.63
C GLU A 30 12.30 -16.38 -8.61
N LEU A 31 12.85 -15.17 -8.62
CA LEU A 31 14.03 -14.87 -9.41
C LEU A 31 15.28 -15.34 -8.65
N ARG A 32 16.22 -15.98 -9.36
CA ARG A 32 17.49 -16.45 -8.78
C ARG A 32 18.33 -15.30 -8.24
N GLU A 33 18.29 -14.17 -8.94
CA GLU A 33 18.99 -12.94 -8.58
C GLU A 33 18.02 -11.78 -8.53
N PRO A 34 18.21 -10.81 -7.62
CA PRO A 34 17.39 -9.61 -7.57
C PRO A 34 17.48 -8.83 -8.87
N LEU A 35 16.34 -8.39 -9.37
CA LEU A 35 16.23 -7.61 -10.60
C LEU A 35 15.94 -6.16 -10.28
N LYS A 36 16.81 -5.24 -10.72
CA LYS A 36 16.54 -3.81 -10.68
C LYS A 36 15.64 -3.43 -11.85
N THR A 37 14.42 -2.99 -11.56
CA THR A 37 13.46 -2.61 -12.60
C THR A 37 12.52 -1.49 -12.15
N ARG A 38 11.90 -0.78 -13.11
CA ARG A 38 10.81 0.17 -12.89
C ARG A 38 9.48 -0.32 -13.42
N TYR A 39 9.52 -1.10 -14.50
CA TYR A 39 8.33 -1.55 -15.21
C TYR A 39 8.38 -3.05 -15.40
N LEU A 40 7.24 -3.70 -15.20
CA LEU A 40 7.03 -5.09 -15.57
C LEU A 40 5.87 -5.17 -16.54
N LYS A 41 6.02 -6.00 -17.57
CA LYS A 41 5.01 -6.28 -18.57
C LYS A 41 4.75 -7.78 -18.63
N ILE A 42 3.49 -8.15 -18.45
CA ILE A 42 3.04 -9.52 -18.62
C ILE A 42 2.41 -9.66 -19.98
N VAL A 43 2.84 -10.66 -20.72
CA VAL A 43 2.28 -11.04 -22.00
C VAL A 43 1.76 -12.46 -21.89
N ASN A 44 0.48 -12.66 -22.15
CA ASN A 44 -0.10 -13.98 -22.25
C ASN A 44 -0.02 -14.47 -23.69
N GLU A 45 0.65 -15.59 -23.90
CA GLU A 45 0.93 -16.17 -25.22
C GLU A 45 -0.10 -17.24 -25.58
N HIS A 46 -0.71 -17.86 -24.57
CA HIS A 46 -1.63 -18.99 -24.75
C HIS A 46 -2.87 -18.83 -23.89
N VAL A 47 -4.00 -18.61 -24.57
CA VAL A 47 -5.30 -18.42 -23.91
C VAL A 47 -6.32 -19.34 -24.58
N PRO A 48 -6.53 -20.55 -24.07
CA PRO A 48 -7.39 -21.56 -24.70
C PRO A 48 -8.80 -21.07 -24.98
N SER A 49 -9.36 -20.22 -24.10
CA SER A 49 -10.72 -19.66 -24.27
C SER A 49 -10.74 -18.35 -25.06
N GLY A 50 -9.59 -17.79 -25.45
CA GLY A 50 -9.48 -16.46 -26.07
C GLY A 50 -9.67 -15.28 -25.09
N ASN A 51 -10.00 -15.54 -23.83
CA ASN A 51 -10.20 -14.53 -22.81
C ASN A 51 -9.13 -14.65 -21.73
N PHE A 52 -8.35 -13.60 -21.52
CA PHE A 52 -7.39 -13.52 -20.44
C PHE A 52 -8.04 -12.88 -19.20
N ALA A 53 -7.92 -13.55 -18.07
CA ALA A 53 -8.33 -13.02 -16.77
C ALA A 53 -7.25 -13.28 -15.74
N MET A 54 -7.01 -12.28 -14.89
CA MET A 54 -6.07 -12.37 -13.76
C MET A 54 -6.69 -11.72 -12.54
N SER A 55 -6.88 -12.47 -11.46
CA SER A 55 -7.49 -11.98 -10.23
C SER A 55 -6.56 -11.10 -9.39
N GLY A 56 -5.26 -11.19 -9.59
CA GLY A 56 -4.28 -10.36 -8.91
C GLY A 56 -2.86 -10.62 -9.39
N PHE A 57 -2.03 -9.58 -9.30
CA PHE A 57 -0.60 -9.67 -9.54
C PHE A 57 0.13 -8.97 -8.41
N ARG A 58 1.05 -9.68 -7.77
CA ARG A 58 1.82 -9.15 -6.64
C ARG A 58 3.30 -9.18 -6.96
N ILE A 59 3.99 -8.11 -6.64
CA ILE A 59 5.44 -7.96 -6.81
C ILE A 59 6.03 -7.80 -5.43
N PHE A 60 7.07 -8.58 -5.14
CA PHE A 60 7.82 -8.50 -3.90
C PHE A 60 9.22 -7.99 -4.19
N GLY A 61 9.67 -6.99 -3.45
CA GLY A 61 10.99 -6.40 -3.63
C GLY A 61 11.24 -5.27 -2.65
N ASN A 62 12.40 -4.65 -2.77
CA ASN A 62 12.81 -3.52 -1.95
C ASN A 62 13.03 -2.30 -2.85
N GLY A 63 12.47 -1.14 -2.46
CA GLY A 63 12.82 0.14 -3.06
C GLY A 63 14.29 0.51 -2.79
N LEU A 64 14.91 1.20 -3.73
CA LEU A 64 16.31 1.64 -3.63
C LEU A 64 16.46 3.09 -3.18
N GLY A 65 15.35 3.80 -2.96
CA GLY A 65 15.31 5.18 -2.50
C GLY A 65 15.23 5.29 -0.97
N GLU A 66 15.14 6.51 -0.49
CA GLU A 66 14.90 6.81 0.92
C GLU A 66 13.43 6.55 1.29
N ALA A 67 13.21 6.04 2.49
CA ALA A 67 11.87 5.92 3.03
C ALA A 67 11.24 7.31 3.25
N PRO A 68 9.90 7.44 3.17
CA PRO A 68 9.24 8.71 3.43
C PRO A 68 9.55 9.27 4.83
N ALA A 69 9.53 10.58 4.97
CA ALA A 69 9.67 11.23 6.27
C ALA A 69 8.43 10.98 7.15
N ALA A 70 8.59 11.12 8.46
CA ALA A 70 7.47 10.99 9.40
C ALA A 70 6.35 12.00 9.08
N VAL A 71 5.11 11.56 9.19
CA VAL A 71 3.92 12.40 8.99
C VAL A 71 3.85 13.47 10.08
N LYS A 72 3.56 14.70 9.67
CA LYS A 72 3.41 15.87 10.56
C LYS A 72 1.95 16.30 10.65
N ASN A 73 1.64 17.02 11.73
CA ASN A 73 0.37 17.70 11.93
C ASN A 73 -0.86 16.78 11.82
N LEU A 74 -0.72 15.52 12.33
CA LEU A 74 -1.88 14.66 12.49
C LEU A 74 -2.91 15.36 13.41
N LYS A 75 -4.12 15.53 12.90
CA LYS A 75 -5.26 16.05 13.63
C LYS A 75 -6.40 15.06 13.57
N VAL A 76 -7.09 14.90 14.67
CA VAL A 76 -8.31 14.10 14.77
C VAL A 76 -9.36 14.95 15.48
N GLU A 77 -10.45 15.26 14.80
CA GLU A 77 -11.52 16.09 15.31
C GLU A 77 -12.81 15.28 15.34
N ARG A 78 -13.27 14.93 16.55
CA ARG A 78 -14.55 14.24 16.72
C ARG A 78 -15.71 15.20 16.46
N SER A 79 -16.69 14.71 15.74
CA SER A 79 -17.92 15.49 15.45
C SER A 79 -18.65 15.82 16.75
N LYS A 80 -19.07 17.09 16.87
CA LYS A 80 -19.90 17.55 18.00
C LYS A 80 -21.34 17.02 17.91
N ALA A 81 -21.82 16.78 16.69
CA ALA A 81 -23.16 16.26 16.45
C ALA A 81 -23.25 14.76 16.70
N ASP A 82 -22.21 14.00 16.34
CA ASP A 82 -22.16 12.57 16.57
C ASP A 82 -20.69 12.14 16.84
N LYS A 83 -20.36 11.89 18.09
CA LYS A 83 -19.03 11.52 18.52
C LYS A 83 -18.52 10.19 17.95
N ARG A 84 -19.34 9.40 17.28
CA ARG A 84 -18.90 8.21 16.53
C ARG A 84 -18.11 8.57 15.28
N ASN A 85 -18.26 9.81 14.80
CA ASN A 85 -17.58 10.30 13.62
C ASN A 85 -16.40 11.18 14.00
N ALA A 86 -15.32 11.08 13.23
CA ALA A 86 -14.15 11.93 13.36
C ALA A 86 -13.54 12.24 11.99
N MET A 87 -13.17 13.50 11.80
CA MET A 87 -12.33 13.90 10.68
C MET A 87 -10.85 13.79 11.07
N ILE A 88 -10.11 13.01 10.32
CA ILE A 88 -8.67 12.81 10.50
C ILE A 88 -7.97 13.52 9.34
N THR A 89 -7.00 14.38 9.64
CA THR A 89 -6.23 15.12 8.63
C THR A 89 -4.75 15.16 8.99
N TRP A 90 -3.89 15.27 8.00
CA TRP A 90 -2.44 15.37 8.18
C TRP A 90 -1.78 16.12 7.03
N GLU A 91 -0.50 16.48 7.18
CA GLU A 91 0.27 17.07 6.10
C GLU A 91 0.75 16.01 5.11
N PRO A 92 0.73 16.31 3.79
CA PRO A 92 1.26 15.40 2.79
C PRO A 92 2.76 15.20 2.98
N VAL A 93 3.22 13.98 2.74
CA VAL A 93 4.64 13.61 2.77
C VAL A 93 5.12 13.37 1.34
N LYS A 94 6.26 13.95 0.99
CA LYS A 94 6.87 13.77 -0.32
C LYS A 94 7.10 12.28 -0.60
N GLU A 95 6.75 11.84 -1.82
CA GLU A 95 6.91 10.46 -2.29
C GLU A 95 6.05 9.41 -1.55
N ALA A 96 5.13 9.84 -0.68
CA ALA A 96 4.12 8.96 -0.14
C ALA A 96 2.98 8.78 -1.15
N TYR A 97 2.59 7.53 -1.41
CA TYR A 97 1.41 7.19 -2.21
C TYR A 97 0.21 6.77 -1.35
N ALA A 98 0.46 6.44 -0.09
CA ALA A 98 -0.56 6.03 0.87
C ALA A 98 -0.14 6.32 2.31
N TYR A 99 -1.10 6.19 3.21
CA TYR A 99 -0.92 6.35 4.66
C TYR A 99 -1.65 5.25 5.41
N ASN A 100 -1.02 4.70 6.44
CA ASN A 100 -1.69 3.83 7.41
C ASN A 100 -2.00 4.61 8.68
N ILE A 101 -3.27 4.74 9.01
CA ILE A 101 -3.74 5.27 10.29
C ILE A 101 -3.95 4.09 11.22
N TYR A 102 -3.23 4.07 12.33
CA TYR A 102 -3.40 3.10 13.39
C TYR A 102 -4.21 3.70 14.53
N TYR A 103 -5.12 2.92 15.09
CA TYR A 103 -5.94 3.38 16.20
C TYR A 103 -6.29 2.27 17.18
N GLY A 104 -6.61 2.67 18.42
CA GLY A 104 -6.98 1.76 19.50
C GLY A 104 -7.39 2.51 20.75
N ILE A 105 -7.69 1.76 21.81
CA ILE A 105 -8.20 2.30 23.08
C ILE A 105 -7.12 2.56 24.13
N ALA A 106 -5.85 2.30 23.81
CA ALA A 106 -4.71 2.60 24.66
C ALA A 106 -3.52 3.02 23.79
N PRO A 107 -2.58 3.83 24.29
CA PRO A 107 -1.47 4.37 23.51
C PRO A 107 -0.51 3.30 22.97
N ASP A 108 -0.41 2.17 23.65
CA ASP A 108 0.39 1.00 23.33
C ASP A 108 -0.40 -0.12 22.62
N LYS A 109 -1.69 0.09 22.33
CA LYS A 109 -2.62 -0.90 21.77
C LYS A 109 -3.35 -0.36 20.54
N LEU A 110 -2.59 0.04 19.53
CA LEU A 110 -3.10 0.52 18.25
C LEU A 110 -3.27 -0.66 17.27
N TYR A 111 -4.18 -1.58 17.58
CA TYR A 111 -4.32 -2.85 16.86
C TYR A 111 -5.18 -2.78 15.59
N ASN A 112 -5.85 -1.67 15.38
CA ASN A 112 -6.65 -1.45 14.18
C ASN A 112 -5.91 -0.52 13.22
N SER A 113 -6.11 -0.72 11.93
CA SER A 113 -5.52 0.15 10.91
C SER A 113 -6.46 0.42 9.75
N ILE A 114 -6.27 1.58 9.14
CA ILE A 114 -6.95 2.02 7.92
C ILE A 114 -5.88 2.50 6.95
N THR A 115 -5.92 2.01 5.71
CA THR A 115 -5.04 2.50 4.66
C THR A 115 -5.80 3.52 3.80
N VAL A 116 -5.23 4.71 3.65
CA VAL A 116 -5.74 5.80 2.81
C VAL A 116 -4.80 5.98 1.62
N LEU A 117 -5.34 5.86 0.41
CA LEU A 117 -4.59 5.96 -0.85
C LEU A 117 -4.77 7.36 -1.45
N GLY A 118 -3.66 8.06 -1.73
CA GLY A 118 -3.66 9.29 -2.50
C GLY A 118 -4.38 10.49 -1.88
N ASP A 119 -4.71 10.44 -0.59
CA ASP A 119 -5.40 11.51 0.13
C ASP A 119 -4.67 11.81 1.45
N THR A 120 -4.97 12.97 2.06
CA THR A 120 -4.46 13.45 3.35
C THR A 120 -5.55 13.70 4.36
N MET A 121 -6.72 13.11 4.14
CA MET A 121 -7.86 13.18 5.03
C MET A 121 -8.65 11.86 5.03
N TYR A 122 -9.33 11.59 6.14
CA TYR A 122 -10.20 10.44 6.27
C TYR A 122 -11.41 10.76 7.17
N ASP A 123 -12.62 10.52 6.66
CA ASP A 123 -13.88 10.63 7.42
C ASP A 123 -14.15 9.28 8.12
N PHE A 124 -13.78 9.20 9.38
CA PHE A 124 -13.96 8.01 10.20
C PHE A 124 -15.37 7.95 10.76
N ARG A 125 -16.09 6.85 10.57
CA ARG A 125 -17.45 6.63 11.02
C ARG A 125 -17.59 5.29 11.73
N GLY A 126 -17.22 5.19 12.96
CA GLY A 126 -17.30 3.90 13.66
C GLY A 126 -16.61 3.88 15.02
N LEU A 127 -16.33 5.04 15.61
CA LEU A 127 -15.82 5.13 16.96
C LEU A 127 -16.96 4.90 17.97
N ASP A 128 -16.62 4.41 19.15
CA ASP A 128 -17.52 4.44 20.29
C ASP A 128 -17.57 5.88 20.85
N LYS A 129 -18.79 6.39 21.07
CA LYS A 129 -19.01 7.79 21.50
C LYS A 129 -18.45 8.10 22.89
N ASP A 130 -18.38 7.10 23.76
CA ASP A 130 -18.01 7.23 25.18
C ASP A 130 -16.59 6.71 25.48
N THR A 131 -15.83 6.36 24.43
CA THR A 131 -14.47 5.84 24.54
C THR A 131 -13.46 6.81 23.95
N ASP A 132 -12.37 7.05 24.67
CA ASP A 132 -11.20 7.73 24.13
C ASP A 132 -10.42 6.81 23.21
N TYR A 133 -9.99 7.34 22.09
CA TYR A 133 -9.14 6.63 21.15
C TYR A 133 -7.77 7.28 21.01
N TYR A 134 -6.81 6.46 20.68
CA TYR A 134 -5.44 6.84 20.38
C TYR A 134 -5.15 6.58 18.92
N PHE A 135 -4.49 7.52 18.27
CA PHE A 135 -4.20 7.47 16.85
C PHE A 135 -2.71 7.71 16.59
N SER A 136 -2.17 7.03 15.61
CA SER A 136 -0.86 7.31 15.03
C SER A 136 -0.92 7.04 13.53
N ILE A 137 0.02 7.58 12.75
CA ILE A 137 0.02 7.47 11.30
C ILE A 137 1.44 7.26 10.79
N GLU A 138 1.58 6.47 9.73
CA GLU A 138 2.79 6.35 8.92
C GLU A 138 2.50 6.62 7.46
N ALA A 139 3.49 7.10 6.73
CA ALA A 139 3.45 7.25 5.28
C ALA A 139 4.06 6.02 4.61
N LEU A 140 3.47 5.61 3.49
CA LEU A 140 3.94 4.52 2.64
C LEU A 140 4.48 5.07 1.34
N GLY A 141 5.72 4.76 1.01
CA GLY A 141 6.38 5.10 -0.25
C GLY A 141 6.93 3.88 -0.95
N GLU A 142 7.37 4.03 -2.20
CA GLU A 142 7.99 2.93 -2.96
C GLU A 142 9.22 2.33 -2.26
N SER A 143 9.92 3.13 -1.46
CA SER A 143 11.16 2.74 -0.79
C SER A 143 10.98 2.37 0.68
N GLY A 144 9.75 2.19 1.15
CA GLY A 144 9.46 1.77 2.50
C GLY A 144 8.40 2.60 3.22
N ARG A 145 8.41 2.51 4.54
CA ARG A 145 7.49 3.20 5.44
C ARG A 145 8.20 4.27 6.24
N SER A 146 7.50 5.35 6.54
CA SER A 146 8.02 6.36 7.46
C SER A 146 8.06 5.83 8.90
N PRO A 147 8.80 6.49 9.79
CA PRO A 147 8.54 6.36 11.21
C PRO A 147 7.08 6.73 11.55
N MET A 148 6.56 6.10 12.60
CA MET A 148 5.24 6.42 13.14
C MET A 148 5.20 7.86 13.69
N SER A 149 4.09 8.54 13.51
CA SER A 149 3.85 9.82 14.19
C SER A 149 3.73 9.64 15.70
N LYS A 150 3.80 10.73 16.46
CA LYS A 150 3.44 10.72 17.89
C LYS A 150 1.99 10.28 18.04
N VAL A 151 1.73 9.49 19.09
CA VAL A 151 0.36 9.05 19.42
C VAL A 151 -0.46 10.23 19.90
N LEU A 152 -1.64 10.39 19.31
CA LEU A 152 -2.62 11.43 19.64
C LEU A 152 -3.85 10.82 20.29
N ARG A 153 -4.25 11.28 21.47
CA ARG A 153 -5.50 10.89 22.15
C ARG A 153 -6.65 11.79 21.73
N ARG A 154 -7.83 11.20 21.47
CA ARG A 154 -9.10 11.91 21.19
C ARG A 154 -10.33 11.13 21.69
#